data_5f4335a3375c20d554f5d4586a08bef6
#
_entry.id   5f4335a3375c20d554f5d4586a08bef6
#
_cell.length_a   1.000
_cell.length_b   1.000
_cell.length_c   1.000
_cell.angle_alpha   90.00
_cell.angle_beta   90.00
_cell.angle_gamma   90.00
#
_symmetry.space_group_name_H-M   'P 1'
#
loop_
_entity.id
_entity.type
_entity.pdbx_description
1 polymer ?
#
loop_
_entity_poly.entity_id
_entity_poly.type
_entity_poly.pdbx_seq_one_letter_code
_entity_poly.pdbx_strand_id
1 'polypeptide(L)'
;EIDQSDVDFAQVSYNTADYGDIIPISNSLLADEKANLISYIGKRFNKKAVNTENKKIIGLLKTLSPTSASNYKGIITALNKTLDPAISQNAVIITNQTYFDILDQMEDKQGRPLLTVSLQDETKKMLKGRQIIVLSDVLLPMKATKAPVFVGDMTEFVTFFDREGLELAISSEAGFTKNATYIRAIERFDVKKVDGKAMAYLEVETAA
;
A
#
# COMPACT_ATOMS: atom_id res chain seq x y z
N GLU A 1 -34.55 -29.70 12.15
CA GLU A 1 -33.18 -29.95 12.64
C GLU A 1 -32.34 -28.75 12.23
N ILE A 2 -31.71 -28.10 13.21
CA ILE A 2 -30.81 -26.98 12.94
C ILE A 2 -29.42 -27.58 12.84
N ASP A 3 -28.78 -27.49 11.67
CA ASP A 3 -27.43 -27.95 11.46
C ASP A 3 -26.46 -27.10 12.32
N GLN A 4 -25.67 -27.79 13.14
CA GLN A 4 -24.60 -27.15 13.92
C GLN A 4 -23.45 -26.85 12.96
N SER A 5 -23.22 -25.55 12.68
CA SER A 5 -22.02 -25.15 11.96
C SER A 5 -20.84 -25.09 12.92
N ASP A 6 -19.80 -25.86 12.64
CA ASP A 6 -18.50 -25.71 13.31
C ASP A 6 -17.90 -24.35 12.90
N VAL A 7 -17.71 -23.48 13.89
CA VAL A 7 -17.02 -22.20 13.70
C VAL A 7 -15.56 -22.40 14.05
N ASP A 8 -14.70 -22.48 13.05
CA ASP A 8 -13.25 -22.48 13.23
C ASP A 8 -12.77 -21.07 13.59
N PHE A 9 -12.33 -20.91 14.83
CA PHE A 9 -11.68 -19.68 15.30
C PHE A 9 -10.19 -19.72 14.98
N ALA A 10 -9.75 -18.93 14.01
CA ALA A 10 -8.33 -18.70 13.75
C ALA A 10 -7.82 -17.53 14.59
N GLN A 11 -6.71 -17.74 15.31
CA GLN A 11 -6.05 -16.68 16.07
C GLN A 11 -4.94 -16.05 15.24
N VAL A 12 -4.99 -14.72 15.08
CA VAL A 12 -3.90 -13.94 14.49
C VAL A 12 -3.09 -13.31 15.62
N SER A 13 -1.85 -13.74 15.78
CA SER A 13 -0.91 -13.12 16.74
C SER A 13 -0.15 -11.98 16.07
N TYR A 14 -0.01 -10.86 16.77
CA TYR A 14 0.76 -9.72 16.33
C TYR A 14 1.83 -9.33 17.36
N ASN A 15 2.91 -8.73 16.90
CA ASN A 15 3.98 -8.22 17.73
C ASN A 15 4.43 -6.85 17.19
N THR A 16 4.06 -5.80 17.89
CA THR A 16 4.39 -4.42 17.48
C THR A 16 5.89 -4.17 17.60
N ALA A 17 6.46 -3.56 16.57
CA ALA A 17 7.84 -3.12 16.53
C ALA A 17 7.92 -1.60 16.45
N ASP A 18 9.01 -1.04 16.99
CA ASP A 18 9.27 0.39 16.96
C ASP A 18 9.96 0.74 15.63
N TYR A 19 9.41 1.73 14.93
CA TYR A 19 9.99 2.32 13.72
C TYR A 19 10.33 3.77 14.01
N GLY A 20 11.58 4.14 13.87
CA GLY A 20 12.02 5.48 14.20
C GLY A 20 13.07 6.04 13.26
N ASP A 21 13.17 7.36 13.28
CA ASP A 21 14.20 8.10 12.58
C ASP A 21 14.63 9.30 13.41
N ILE A 22 15.87 9.72 13.25
CA ILE A 22 16.46 10.84 13.99
C ILE A 22 17.15 11.77 12.99
N ILE A 23 16.82 13.06 13.04
CA ILE A 23 17.43 14.08 12.19
C ILE A 23 18.17 15.07 13.10
N PRO A 24 19.50 15.19 13.00
CA PRO A 24 20.26 16.26 13.65
C PRO A 24 20.15 17.56 12.85
N ILE A 25 19.96 18.68 13.54
CA ILE A 25 19.90 20.02 12.96
C ILE A 25 20.88 20.91 13.70
N SER A 26 21.71 21.67 12.98
CA SER A 26 22.60 22.63 13.63
C SER A 26 21.79 23.72 14.34
N ASN A 27 22.24 24.13 15.52
CA ASN A 27 21.56 25.17 16.29
C ASN A 27 21.56 26.52 15.56
N SER A 28 22.56 26.78 14.72
CA SER A 28 22.64 28.00 13.88
C SER A 28 21.47 28.01 12.87
N LEU A 29 21.26 26.92 12.14
CA LEU A 29 20.14 26.82 11.18
C LEU A 29 18.78 26.90 11.88
N LEU A 30 18.68 26.32 13.06
CA LEU A 30 17.46 26.38 13.85
C LEU A 30 17.17 27.80 14.38
N ALA A 31 18.20 28.60 14.67
CA ALA A 31 18.05 29.99 15.07
C ALA A 31 17.56 30.89 13.93
N ASP A 32 18.02 30.63 12.71
CA ASP A 32 17.68 31.43 11.52
C ASP A 32 16.26 31.16 11.03
N GLU A 33 15.80 29.89 11.01
CA GLU A 33 14.50 29.50 10.40
C GLU A 33 13.67 28.49 11.22
N LYS A 34 13.59 28.69 12.52
CA LYS A 34 13.00 27.70 13.44
C LYS A 34 11.60 27.20 13.07
N ALA A 35 10.68 28.10 12.75
CA ALA A 35 9.27 27.74 12.57
C ALA A 35 9.02 26.93 11.29
N ASN A 36 9.65 27.36 10.17
CA ASN A 36 9.50 26.70 8.88
C ASN A 36 10.20 25.33 8.85
N LEU A 37 11.38 25.25 9.47
CA LEU A 37 12.20 24.06 9.47
C LEU A 37 11.56 22.90 10.26
N ILE A 38 11.02 23.18 11.44
CA ILE A 38 10.32 22.15 12.24
C ILE A 38 9.09 21.62 11.50
N SER A 39 8.30 22.51 10.91
CA SER A 39 7.13 22.12 10.12
C SER A 39 7.52 21.27 8.91
N TYR A 40 8.59 21.65 8.20
CA TYR A 40 9.11 20.88 7.07
C TYR A 40 9.55 19.47 7.48
N ILE A 41 10.28 19.37 8.59
CA ILE A 41 10.75 18.09 9.12
C ILE A 41 9.58 17.21 9.57
N GLY A 42 8.57 17.78 10.23
CA GLY A 42 7.34 17.06 10.58
C GLY A 42 6.66 16.45 9.36
N LYS A 43 6.51 17.22 8.28
CA LYS A 43 5.96 16.71 7.00
C LYS A 43 6.83 15.59 6.39
N ARG A 44 8.16 15.70 6.50
CA ARG A 44 9.09 14.68 6.03
C ARG A 44 8.96 13.38 6.82
N PHE A 45 8.83 13.46 8.15
CA PHE A 45 8.61 12.29 9.00
C PHE A 45 7.28 11.61 8.69
N ASN A 46 6.18 12.37 8.57
CA ASN A 46 4.89 11.82 8.17
C ASN A 46 4.97 11.06 6.82
N LYS A 47 5.62 11.66 5.83
CA LYS A 47 5.81 10.97 4.54
C LYS A 47 6.64 9.68 4.67
N LYS A 48 7.64 9.68 5.56
CA LYS A 48 8.49 8.52 5.80
C LYS A 48 7.74 7.43 6.56
N ALA A 49 6.91 7.78 7.54
CA ALA A 49 6.03 6.88 8.27
C ALA A 49 5.08 6.16 7.31
N VAL A 50 4.28 6.89 6.53
CA VAL A 50 3.38 6.32 5.52
C VAL A 50 4.12 5.41 4.52
N ASN A 51 5.34 5.77 4.11
CA ASN A 51 6.13 4.91 3.23
C ASN A 51 6.57 3.61 3.92
N THR A 52 6.84 3.65 5.23
CA THR A 52 7.22 2.46 6.02
C THR A 52 6.02 1.53 6.18
N GLU A 53 4.86 2.06 6.53
CA GLU A 53 3.59 1.34 6.61
C GLU A 53 3.25 0.67 5.28
N ASN A 54 3.26 1.43 4.19
CA ASN A 54 3.02 0.92 2.83
C ASN A 54 3.99 -0.21 2.46
N LYS A 55 5.26 -0.07 2.82
CA LYS A 55 6.29 -1.10 2.57
C LYS A 55 5.96 -2.41 3.29
N LYS A 56 5.44 -2.33 4.51
CA LYS A 56 5.03 -3.50 5.29
C LYS A 56 3.80 -4.18 4.66
N ILE A 57 2.78 -3.41 4.31
CA ILE A 57 1.57 -3.92 3.64
C ILE A 57 1.92 -4.60 2.31
N ILE A 58 2.73 -3.94 1.48
CA ILE A 58 3.18 -4.50 0.19
C ILE A 58 4.03 -5.76 0.40
N GLY A 59 4.84 -5.79 1.47
CA GLY A 59 5.57 -6.98 1.88
C GLY A 59 4.66 -8.19 2.09
N LEU A 60 3.51 -8.00 2.74
CA LEU A 60 2.51 -9.06 2.92
C LEU A 60 1.84 -9.47 1.59
N LEU A 61 1.49 -8.50 0.74
CA LEU A 61 0.95 -8.81 -0.60
C LEU A 61 1.90 -9.69 -1.42
N LYS A 62 3.20 -9.42 -1.34
CA LYS A 62 4.24 -10.20 -2.04
C LYS A 62 4.42 -11.63 -1.51
N THR A 63 3.85 -11.97 -0.34
CA THR A 63 3.86 -13.36 0.18
C THR A 63 2.82 -14.26 -0.48
N LEU A 64 1.89 -13.68 -1.25
CA LEU A 64 0.89 -14.45 -1.98
C LEU A 64 1.54 -15.18 -3.16
N SER A 65 1.01 -16.36 -3.48
CA SER A 65 1.44 -17.12 -4.65
C SER A 65 0.92 -16.47 -5.95
N PRO A 66 1.79 -16.16 -6.92
CA PRO A 66 1.35 -15.53 -8.15
C PRO A 66 0.64 -16.54 -9.08
N THR A 67 -0.40 -16.08 -9.74
CA THR A 67 -1.05 -16.77 -10.85
C THR A 67 -0.68 -16.05 -12.14
N SER A 68 -0.19 -16.76 -13.14
CA SER A 68 0.14 -16.16 -14.44
C SER A 68 -1.12 -15.82 -15.24
N ALA A 69 -1.12 -14.63 -15.85
CA ALA A 69 -2.18 -14.17 -16.74
C ALA A 69 -1.56 -13.59 -18.02
N SER A 70 -2.05 -14.01 -19.18
CA SER A 70 -1.51 -13.57 -20.48
C SER A 70 -1.91 -12.14 -20.86
N ASN A 71 -2.93 -11.56 -20.19
CA ASN A 71 -3.42 -10.20 -20.46
C ASN A 71 -4.35 -9.71 -19.35
N TYR A 72 -4.85 -8.48 -19.50
CA TYR A 72 -5.78 -7.83 -18.54
C TYR A 72 -7.07 -8.63 -18.25
N LYS A 73 -7.47 -9.57 -19.14
CA LYS A 73 -8.63 -10.44 -18.90
C LYS A 73 -8.43 -11.35 -17.69
N GLY A 74 -7.17 -11.64 -17.33
CA GLY A 74 -6.85 -12.35 -16.10
C GLY A 74 -7.34 -11.61 -14.85
N ILE A 75 -7.30 -10.28 -14.85
CA ILE A 75 -7.83 -9.44 -13.77
C ILE A 75 -9.35 -9.62 -13.67
N ILE A 76 -10.05 -9.62 -14.81
CA ILE A 76 -11.49 -9.84 -14.86
C ILE A 76 -11.84 -11.27 -14.39
N THR A 77 -11.03 -12.24 -14.76
CA THR A 77 -11.21 -13.63 -14.30
C THR A 77 -11.02 -13.75 -12.78
N ALA A 78 -10.03 -13.04 -12.23
CA ALA A 78 -9.82 -13.00 -10.78
C ALA A 78 -11.04 -12.41 -10.05
N LEU A 79 -11.56 -11.29 -10.53
CA LEU A 79 -12.76 -10.65 -9.96
C LEU A 79 -14.01 -11.54 -10.02
N ASN A 80 -14.18 -12.32 -11.09
CA ASN A 80 -15.41 -13.06 -11.34
C ASN A 80 -15.40 -14.51 -10.87
N LYS A 81 -14.20 -15.14 -10.76
CA LYS A 81 -14.08 -16.57 -10.49
C LYS A 81 -13.16 -16.91 -9.31
N THR A 82 -12.09 -16.16 -9.10
CA THR A 82 -11.09 -16.51 -8.08
C THR A 82 -11.51 -15.98 -6.70
N LEU A 83 -12.05 -14.77 -6.68
CA LEU A 83 -12.55 -14.15 -5.44
C LEU A 83 -14.00 -14.55 -5.20
N ASP A 84 -14.35 -14.69 -3.92
CA ASP A 84 -15.75 -14.83 -3.52
C ASP A 84 -16.55 -13.59 -3.95
N PRO A 85 -17.82 -13.74 -4.40
CA PRO A 85 -18.64 -12.60 -4.79
C PRO A 85 -18.78 -11.51 -3.72
N ALA A 86 -18.81 -11.87 -2.44
CA ALA A 86 -18.88 -10.91 -1.33
C ALA A 86 -17.60 -10.05 -1.26
N ILE A 87 -16.42 -10.66 -1.41
CA ILE A 87 -15.12 -9.97 -1.45
C ILE A 87 -14.98 -9.16 -2.74
N SER A 88 -15.41 -9.72 -3.87
CA SER A 88 -15.29 -9.05 -5.16
C SER A 88 -16.07 -7.73 -5.23
N GLN A 89 -17.13 -7.54 -4.45
CA GLN A 89 -17.90 -6.29 -4.43
C GLN A 89 -17.07 -5.08 -3.95
N ASN A 90 -16.19 -5.28 -2.97
CA ASN A 90 -15.34 -4.24 -2.40
C ASN A 90 -13.91 -4.30 -2.92
N ALA A 91 -13.65 -5.16 -3.92
CA ALA A 91 -12.32 -5.38 -4.42
C ALA A 91 -11.72 -4.12 -5.07
N VAL A 92 -10.43 -3.91 -4.82
CA VAL A 92 -9.58 -2.94 -5.47
C VAL A 92 -8.53 -3.65 -6.33
N ILE A 93 -8.01 -2.95 -7.33
CA ILE A 93 -6.93 -3.44 -8.18
C ILE A 93 -5.69 -2.64 -7.86
N ILE A 94 -4.63 -3.30 -7.40
CA ILE A 94 -3.36 -2.66 -7.05
C ILE A 94 -2.31 -3.06 -8.08
N THR A 95 -1.67 -2.08 -8.69
CA THR A 95 -0.63 -2.32 -9.69
C THR A 95 0.46 -1.25 -9.64
N ASN A 96 1.52 -1.43 -10.42
CA ASN A 96 2.60 -0.47 -10.55
C ASN A 96 2.33 0.59 -11.63
N GLN A 97 3.16 1.65 -11.66
CA GLN A 97 3.03 2.76 -12.62
C GLN A 97 3.17 2.30 -14.07
N THR A 98 4.15 1.45 -14.36
CA THR A 98 4.39 0.96 -15.72
C THR A 98 3.18 0.19 -16.27
N TYR A 99 2.58 -0.71 -15.51
CA TYR A 99 1.41 -1.45 -16.00
C TYR A 99 0.14 -0.60 -16.04
N PHE A 100 0.02 0.34 -15.13
CA PHE A 100 -1.09 1.30 -15.17
C PHE A 100 -1.07 2.13 -16.46
N ASP A 101 0.10 2.61 -16.89
CA ASP A 101 0.26 3.34 -18.16
C ASP A 101 -0.16 2.47 -19.37
N ILE A 102 0.23 1.20 -19.38
CA ILE A 102 -0.19 0.25 -20.41
C ILE A 102 -1.71 0.07 -20.40
N LEU A 103 -2.32 -0.13 -19.23
CA LEU A 103 -3.78 -0.29 -19.11
C LEU A 103 -4.55 0.96 -19.55
N ASP A 104 -4.01 2.13 -19.26
CA ASP A 104 -4.64 3.41 -19.58
C ASP A 104 -4.66 3.71 -21.08
N GLN A 105 -3.67 3.19 -21.82
CA GLN A 105 -3.58 3.30 -23.28
C GLN A 105 -4.36 2.19 -24.01
N MET A 106 -4.89 1.19 -23.28
CA MET A 106 -5.66 0.12 -23.92
C MET A 106 -7.06 0.58 -24.31
N GLU A 107 -7.45 0.21 -25.52
CA GLU A 107 -8.77 0.45 -26.09
C GLU A 107 -9.50 -0.85 -26.41
N ASP A 108 -10.81 -0.78 -26.47
CA ASP A 108 -11.64 -1.87 -26.99
C ASP A 108 -11.61 -1.91 -28.54
N LYS A 109 -12.27 -2.90 -29.13
CA LYS A 109 -12.34 -3.05 -30.59
C LYS A 109 -13.02 -1.87 -31.31
N GLN A 110 -13.67 -0.99 -30.57
CA GLN A 110 -14.37 0.20 -31.06
C GLN A 110 -13.59 1.51 -30.77
N GLY A 111 -12.35 1.45 -30.29
CA GLY A 111 -11.54 2.61 -29.96
C GLY A 111 -11.94 3.32 -28.67
N ARG A 112 -12.69 2.65 -27.77
CA ARG A 112 -13.06 3.22 -26.48
C ARG A 112 -12.05 2.83 -25.41
N PRO A 113 -11.64 3.75 -24.52
CA PRO A 113 -10.73 3.43 -23.42
C PRO A 113 -11.24 2.27 -22.57
N LEU A 114 -10.34 1.37 -22.20
CA LEU A 114 -10.66 0.24 -21.34
C LEU A 114 -10.96 0.69 -19.92
N LEU A 115 -10.25 1.70 -19.44
CA LEU A 115 -10.44 2.30 -18.14
C LEU A 115 -11.54 3.36 -18.19
N THR A 116 -12.37 3.39 -17.16
CA THR A 116 -13.40 4.40 -16.95
C THR A 116 -13.00 5.33 -15.82
N VAL A 117 -13.40 6.59 -15.90
CA VAL A 117 -13.18 7.55 -14.82
C VAL A 117 -14.27 7.39 -13.76
N SER A 118 -13.93 7.57 -12.50
CA SER A 118 -14.92 7.58 -11.42
C SER A 118 -15.82 8.82 -11.54
N LEU A 119 -17.13 8.64 -11.39
CA LEU A 119 -18.09 9.75 -11.37
C LEU A 119 -17.94 10.68 -10.16
N GLN A 120 -17.33 10.19 -9.09
CA GLN A 120 -17.14 10.95 -7.84
C GLN A 120 -15.80 11.67 -7.79
N ASP A 121 -14.79 11.15 -8.50
CA ASP A 121 -13.43 11.68 -8.48
C ASP A 121 -12.76 11.39 -9.83
N GLU A 122 -12.70 12.41 -10.67
CA GLU A 122 -12.14 12.31 -12.03
C GLU A 122 -10.66 11.92 -12.07
N THR A 123 -9.95 12.03 -10.95
CA THR A 123 -8.55 11.61 -10.85
C THR A 123 -8.38 10.09 -10.67
N LYS A 124 -9.47 9.40 -10.30
CA LYS A 124 -9.46 7.95 -10.04
C LYS A 124 -9.96 7.19 -11.25
N LYS A 125 -9.12 6.31 -11.77
CA LYS A 125 -9.48 5.41 -12.86
C LYS A 125 -9.96 4.06 -12.32
N MET A 126 -10.91 3.48 -13.03
CA MET A 126 -11.57 2.23 -12.66
C MET A 126 -11.54 1.24 -13.81
N LEU A 127 -11.37 -0.03 -13.48
CA LEU A 127 -11.55 -1.14 -14.42
C LEU A 127 -12.76 -1.98 -13.97
N LYS A 128 -13.77 -2.05 -14.82
CA LYS A 128 -15.03 -2.77 -14.51
C LYS A 128 -15.66 -2.36 -13.18
N GLY A 129 -15.67 -1.06 -12.88
CA GLY A 129 -16.24 -0.51 -11.65
C GLY A 129 -15.38 -0.71 -10.39
N ARG A 130 -14.15 -1.22 -10.52
CA ARG A 130 -13.20 -1.38 -9.40
C ARG A 130 -12.11 -0.34 -9.49
N GLN A 131 -11.82 0.33 -8.38
CA GLN A 131 -10.78 1.35 -8.31
C GLN A 131 -9.40 0.73 -8.55
N ILE A 132 -8.55 1.44 -9.31
CA ILE A 132 -7.15 1.09 -9.49
C ILE A 132 -6.31 1.94 -8.53
N ILE A 133 -5.48 1.28 -7.73
CA ILE A 133 -4.48 1.90 -6.86
C ILE A 133 -3.12 1.70 -7.51
N VAL A 134 -2.47 2.81 -7.81
CA VAL A 134 -1.17 2.81 -8.49
C VAL A 134 -0.05 2.98 -7.47
N LEU A 135 0.87 2.03 -7.44
CA LEU A 135 2.07 2.08 -6.62
C LEU A 135 3.29 2.43 -7.46
N SER A 136 4.28 3.05 -6.82
CA SER A 136 5.57 3.32 -7.46
C SER A 136 6.26 2.01 -7.89
N ASP A 137 6.90 2.03 -9.07
CA ASP A 137 7.70 0.91 -9.57
C ASP A 137 8.85 0.52 -8.62
N VAL A 138 9.31 1.46 -7.78
CA VAL A 138 10.31 1.19 -6.72
C VAL A 138 9.75 0.24 -5.65
N LEU A 139 8.48 0.40 -5.28
CA LEU A 139 7.80 -0.44 -4.28
C LEU A 139 7.32 -1.75 -4.88
N LEU A 140 6.86 -1.71 -6.12
CA LEU A 140 6.29 -2.84 -6.84
C LEU A 140 6.90 -2.97 -8.25
N PRO A 141 8.17 -3.43 -8.35
CA PRO A 141 8.86 -3.53 -9.63
C PRO A 141 8.26 -4.61 -10.53
N MET A 142 8.35 -4.40 -11.83
CA MET A 142 8.08 -5.41 -12.84
C MET A 142 9.04 -6.61 -12.68
N LYS A 143 8.56 -7.79 -13.04
CA LYS A 143 9.39 -9.00 -13.18
C LYS A 143 9.57 -9.33 -14.66
N ALA A 144 10.63 -8.83 -15.25
CA ALA A 144 10.86 -8.90 -16.71
C ALA A 144 9.66 -8.33 -17.49
N THR A 145 8.93 -9.15 -18.23
CA THR A 145 7.74 -8.75 -19.00
C THR A 145 6.43 -8.93 -18.25
N LYS A 146 6.49 -9.30 -16.95
CA LYS A 146 5.30 -9.56 -16.14
C LYS A 146 5.06 -8.45 -15.14
N ALA A 147 3.86 -7.89 -15.18
CA ALA A 147 3.41 -6.89 -14.24
C ALA A 147 2.77 -7.53 -13.00
N PRO A 148 3.16 -7.12 -11.81
CA PRO A 148 2.48 -7.55 -10.59
C PRO A 148 1.15 -6.81 -10.44
N VAL A 149 0.08 -7.57 -10.30
CA VAL A 149 -1.27 -7.05 -10.07
C VAL A 149 -1.90 -7.80 -8.91
N PHE A 150 -2.40 -7.06 -7.93
CA PHE A 150 -3.18 -7.62 -6.83
C PHE A 150 -4.63 -7.19 -6.97
N VAL A 151 -5.54 -8.13 -6.75
CA VAL A 151 -6.99 -7.93 -6.90
C VAL A 151 -7.70 -8.52 -5.70
N GLY A 152 -8.47 -7.71 -4.98
CA GLY A 152 -9.21 -8.18 -3.83
C GLY A 152 -9.58 -7.08 -2.84
N ASP A 153 -10.13 -7.47 -1.70
CA ASP A 153 -10.50 -6.56 -0.61
C ASP A 153 -9.36 -6.44 0.39
N MET A 154 -8.81 -5.22 0.50
CA MET A 154 -7.72 -4.93 1.44
C MET A 154 -8.17 -4.98 2.89
N THR A 155 -9.43 -4.68 3.18
CA THR A 155 -9.95 -4.63 4.56
C THR A 155 -10.10 -6.03 5.16
N GLU A 156 -10.43 -7.00 4.32
CA GLU A 156 -10.49 -8.41 4.72
C GLU A 156 -9.10 -9.07 4.72
N PHE A 157 -8.22 -8.63 3.81
CA PHE A 157 -6.88 -9.23 3.65
C PHE A 157 -5.94 -8.90 4.79
N VAL A 158 -5.90 -7.62 5.24
CA VAL A 158 -4.87 -7.13 6.15
C VAL A 158 -5.47 -6.33 7.30
N THR A 159 -4.93 -6.53 8.51
CA THR A 159 -5.22 -5.70 9.67
C THR A 159 -3.96 -4.97 10.10
N PHE A 160 -4.11 -3.67 10.30
CA PHE A 160 -3.10 -2.78 10.82
C PHE A 160 -3.31 -2.61 12.34
N PHE A 161 -2.30 -3.01 13.11
CA PHE A 161 -2.31 -2.92 14.57
C PHE A 161 -1.47 -1.72 14.99
N ASP A 162 -2.11 -0.57 15.11
CA ASP A 162 -1.50 0.64 15.61
C ASP A 162 -1.48 0.63 17.16
N ARG A 163 -0.29 0.70 17.73
CA ARG A 163 -0.09 0.77 19.18
C ARG A 163 0.17 2.19 19.65
N GLU A 164 1.02 2.90 18.92
CA GLU A 164 1.39 4.29 19.17
C GLU A 164 1.62 4.97 17.82
N GLY A 165 0.79 5.97 17.53
CA GLY A 165 0.93 6.79 16.33
C GLY A 165 2.26 7.55 16.31
N LEU A 166 2.55 8.26 15.22
CA LEU A 166 3.81 8.98 15.06
C LEU A 166 4.02 10.04 16.15
N GLU A 167 4.97 9.79 17.05
CA GLU A 167 5.39 10.68 18.12
C GLU A 167 6.67 11.43 17.73
N LEU A 168 6.68 12.75 17.93
CA LEU A 168 7.83 13.61 17.68
C LEU A 168 8.42 14.09 18.99
N ALA A 169 9.72 13.92 19.19
CA ALA A 169 10.45 14.46 20.32
C ALA A 169 11.64 15.32 19.87
N ILE A 170 11.88 16.43 20.54
CA ILE A 170 12.97 17.36 20.27
C ILE A 170 13.88 17.42 21.48
N SER A 171 15.18 17.27 21.28
CA SER A 171 16.20 17.37 22.33
C SER A 171 17.40 18.20 21.87
N SER A 172 17.70 19.26 22.59
CA SER A 172 18.93 20.05 22.44
C SER A 172 20.11 19.43 23.17
N GLU A 173 19.86 18.62 24.21
CA GLU A 173 20.91 18.02 25.05
C GLU A 173 21.59 16.83 24.35
N ALA A 174 20.86 16.05 23.56
CA ALA A 174 21.41 14.90 22.83
C ALA A 174 22.52 15.28 21.84
N GLY A 175 22.59 16.53 21.41
CA GLY A 175 23.57 17.05 20.47
C GLY A 175 24.55 18.05 21.06
N PHE A 176 24.75 18.08 22.38
CA PHE A 176 25.56 19.08 23.06
C PHE A 176 26.97 19.23 22.48
N THR A 177 27.67 18.13 22.24
CA THR A 177 29.06 18.13 21.69
C THR A 177 29.13 18.53 20.23
N LYS A 178 28.00 18.48 19.48
CA LYS A 178 27.92 18.78 18.04
C LYS A 178 27.21 20.09 17.73
N ASN A 179 26.87 20.88 18.77
CA ASN A 179 26.03 22.09 18.62
C ASN A 179 24.79 21.87 17.73
N ALA A 180 24.08 20.79 18.00
CA ALA A 180 22.93 20.36 17.20
C ALA A 180 21.75 19.99 18.09
N THR A 181 20.56 20.28 17.61
CA THR A 181 19.28 19.81 18.17
C THR A 181 18.84 18.58 17.38
N TYR A 182 18.44 17.53 18.08
CA TYR A 182 17.96 16.28 17.48
C TYR A 182 16.43 16.25 17.50
N ILE A 183 15.83 15.94 16.36
CA ILE A 183 14.40 15.67 16.25
C ILE A 183 14.25 14.18 15.95
N ARG A 184 13.55 13.47 16.84
CA ARG A 184 13.24 12.05 16.74
C ARG A 184 11.78 11.87 16.41
N ALA A 185 11.49 10.97 15.48
CA ALA A 185 10.14 10.44 15.21
C ALA A 185 10.13 8.96 15.52
N ILE A 186 9.12 8.49 16.24
CA ILE A 186 8.90 7.06 16.52
C ILE A 186 7.42 6.77 16.30
N GLU A 187 7.14 5.61 15.71
CA GLU A 187 5.82 5.00 15.59
C GLU A 187 5.92 3.52 15.99
N ARG A 188 4.84 2.95 16.50
CA ARG A 188 4.83 1.57 16.94
C ARG A 188 3.62 0.82 16.42
N PHE A 189 3.84 -0.06 15.46
CA PHE A 189 2.77 -0.81 14.81
C PHE A 189 3.21 -2.21 14.38
N ASP A 190 2.23 -3.01 13.99
CA ASP A 190 2.43 -4.27 13.26
C ASP A 190 1.33 -4.41 12.20
N VAL A 191 1.61 -5.17 11.16
CA VAL A 191 0.67 -5.43 10.06
C VAL A 191 0.62 -6.94 9.83
N LYS A 192 -0.56 -7.53 9.87
CA LYS A 192 -0.75 -8.97 9.68
C LYS A 192 -1.76 -9.27 8.60
N LYS A 193 -1.47 -10.33 7.86
CA LYS A 193 -2.42 -10.95 6.95
C LYS A 193 -3.46 -11.71 7.77
N VAL A 194 -4.74 -11.42 7.54
CA VAL A 194 -5.87 -12.08 8.20
C VAL A 194 -6.48 -13.12 7.28
N ASP A 195 -7.02 -12.72 6.13
CA ASP A 195 -7.55 -13.65 5.14
C ASP A 195 -6.73 -13.62 3.85
N GLY A 196 -5.98 -14.71 3.60
CA GLY A 196 -5.20 -14.85 2.38
C GLY A 196 -6.04 -15.09 1.12
N LYS A 197 -7.32 -15.47 1.26
CA LYS A 197 -8.24 -15.71 0.15
C LYS A 197 -8.92 -14.43 -0.32
N ALA A 198 -8.87 -13.37 0.50
CA ALA A 198 -9.44 -12.07 0.17
C ALA A 198 -8.66 -11.31 -0.92
N MET A 199 -7.45 -11.77 -1.27
CA MET A 199 -6.58 -11.12 -2.25
C MET A 199 -5.96 -12.14 -3.21
N ALA A 200 -6.09 -11.92 -4.50
CA ALA A 200 -5.44 -12.68 -5.56
C ALA A 200 -4.21 -11.92 -6.08
N TYR A 201 -3.07 -12.61 -6.23
CA TYR A 201 -1.87 -12.07 -6.86
C TYR A 201 -1.75 -12.60 -8.29
N LEU A 202 -1.65 -11.71 -9.25
CA LEU A 202 -1.50 -12.01 -10.67
C LEU A 202 -0.16 -11.47 -11.19
N GLU A 203 0.53 -12.26 -12.00
CA GLU A 203 1.62 -11.82 -12.87
C GLU A 203 1.09 -11.73 -14.30
N VAL A 204 0.79 -10.51 -14.74
CA VAL A 204 0.18 -10.25 -16.05
C VAL A 204 1.26 -9.97 -17.09
N GLU A 205 1.24 -10.67 -18.20
CA GLU A 205 2.16 -10.42 -19.32
C GLU A 205 1.83 -9.08 -19.99
N THR A 206 2.88 -8.27 -20.21
CA THR A 206 2.77 -6.94 -20.82
C THR A 206 3.19 -6.95 -22.29
N ALA A 207 3.67 -8.08 -22.81
CA ALA A 207 3.98 -8.21 -24.21
C ALA A 207 2.69 -8.20 -25.03
N ALA A 208 2.64 -7.30 -26.01
CA ALA A 208 1.62 -7.20 -27.03
C ALA A 208 1.83 -8.34 -28.05
#